data_f9bd7cec6f00c117fb759d099fcfc063
#
_entry.id   f9bd7cec6f00c117fb759d099fcfc063
#
_cell.length_a   1.000
_cell.length_b   1.000
_cell.length_c   1.000
_cell.angle_alpha   90.00
_cell.angle_beta   90.00
_cell.angle_gamma   90.00
#
_symmetry.space_group_name_H-M   'P 1'
#
loop_
_entity.id
_entity.type
_entity.pdbx_description
1 polymer ?
#
loop_
_entity_poly.entity_id
_entity_poly.type
_entity_poly.pdbx_seq_one_letter_code
_entity_poly.pdbx_strand_id
1 'polypeptide(L)'
;VSSPMVRRETVRDIEAICGLDLDSRILRRRIADRLTRLIPADSYCFSTIDPMTLLTADQVSAGLVPEAAAAAAHNEYLVDDVLKFAALARSEVSAGTLGAATGGDPESSHRYRTVLPMIDARHELRAGFVVDGRCWGVVALFRGGRRPDFTPADVGVLRRLSAPVGAALRRAAHRAPDDTAAGPSEAGVLLLDQELRLFSENLAAKLWRDELGPSQAELPSAILEVAARGRGAELPAYGRIRGRSGRWLSVQASPLSGGPHPAAIAVTVHPAPAADVAEILLLAYGLTPRERDVLARVVAGLPSRTIAVELHITAATVQDHLKSVFAKTGVRSRSELVATVLGL
;
A
#
# COMPACT_ATOMS: atom_id res chain seq x y z
N VAL A 1 -3.09 -19.57 -24.71
CA VAL A 1 -2.02 -18.55 -24.72
C VAL A 1 -2.51 -17.41 -25.59
N SER A 2 -2.74 -16.22 -25.00
CA SER A 2 -3.21 -15.05 -25.75
C SER A 2 -2.19 -14.62 -26.81
N SER A 3 -2.67 -14.31 -28.04
CA SER A 3 -1.86 -13.80 -29.16
C SER A 3 -1.05 -12.56 -28.70
N PRO A 4 0.16 -12.31 -29.24
CA PRO A 4 0.95 -11.11 -28.94
C PRO A 4 0.19 -9.80 -29.19
N MET A 5 -0.72 -9.77 -30.15
CA MET A 5 -1.58 -8.63 -30.48
C MET A 5 -2.59 -8.37 -29.34
N VAL A 6 -3.28 -9.40 -28.86
CA VAL A 6 -4.23 -9.31 -27.73
C VAL A 6 -3.52 -8.89 -26.45
N ARG A 7 -2.30 -9.39 -26.21
CA ARG A 7 -1.48 -8.94 -25.06
C ARG A 7 -1.16 -7.45 -25.11
N ARG A 8 -0.79 -6.92 -26.28
CA ARG A 8 -0.49 -5.49 -26.45
C ARG A 8 -1.73 -4.61 -26.28
N GLU A 9 -2.86 -5.05 -26.80
CA GLU A 9 -4.14 -4.35 -26.67
C GLU A 9 -4.58 -4.27 -25.20
N THR A 10 -4.58 -5.40 -24.49
CA THR A 10 -4.96 -5.44 -23.06
C THR A 10 -4.00 -4.60 -22.17
N VAL A 11 -2.71 -4.55 -22.49
CA VAL A 11 -1.77 -3.66 -21.77
C VAL A 11 -2.15 -2.20 -22.00
N ARG A 12 -2.49 -1.79 -23.23
CA ARG A 12 -2.98 -0.43 -23.53
C ARG A 12 -4.29 -0.11 -22.80
N ASP A 13 -5.20 -1.08 -22.69
CA ASP A 13 -6.43 -0.91 -21.91
C ASP A 13 -6.13 -0.63 -20.44
N ILE A 14 -5.18 -1.35 -19.84
CA ILE A 14 -4.75 -1.11 -18.46
C ILE A 14 -4.10 0.28 -18.34
N GLU A 15 -3.23 0.67 -19.27
CA GLU A 15 -2.63 2.00 -19.33
C GLU A 15 -3.70 3.11 -19.45
N ALA A 16 -4.75 2.87 -20.26
CA ALA A 16 -5.90 3.79 -20.38
C ALA A 16 -6.69 3.90 -19.06
N ILE A 17 -6.96 2.76 -18.40
CA ILE A 17 -7.60 2.76 -17.05
C ILE A 17 -6.76 3.54 -16.06
N CYS A 18 -5.44 3.41 -16.10
CA CYS A 18 -4.52 4.19 -15.27
C CYS A 18 -4.63 5.72 -15.52
N GLY A 19 -5.06 6.15 -16.69
CA GLY A 19 -5.28 7.55 -17.03
C GLY A 19 -6.57 8.16 -16.43
N LEU A 20 -7.49 7.32 -15.93
CA LEU A 20 -8.78 7.78 -15.38
C LEU A 20 -8.63 8.27 -13.93
N ASP A 21 -9.45 9.27 -13.58
CA ASP A 21 -9.59 9.74 -12.19
C ASP A 21 -10.59 8.83 -11.45
N LEU A 22 -10.12 7.73 -10.92
CA LEU A 22 -10.92 6.73 -10.23
C LEU A 22 -10.53 6.64 -8.75
N ASP A 23 -11.51 6.26 -7.92
CA ASP A 23 -11.23 5.78 -6.57
C ASP A 23 -10.24 4.60 -6.60
N SER A 24 -9.36 4.52 -5.59
CA SER A 24 -8.30 3.53 -5.52
C SER A 24 -8.81 2.08 -5.58
N ARG A 25 -9.94 1.75 -4.96
CA ARG A 25 -10.52 0.41 -4.97
C ARG A 25 -11.13 0.08 -6.34
N ILE A 26 -11.83 1.04 -6.94
CA ILE A 26 -12.39 0.90 -8.30
C ILE A 26 -11.26 0.73 -9.31
N LEU A 27 -10.22 1.57 -9.21
CA LEU A 27 -9.02 1.49 -10.07
C LEU A 27 -8.39 0.09 -10.02
N ARG A 28 -8.09 -0.41 -8.81
CA ARG A 28 -7.47 -1.72 -8.62
C ARG A 28 -8.34 -2.87 -9.11
N ARG A 29 -9.65 -2.84 -8.86
CA ARG A 29 -10.57 -3.86 -9.38
C ARG A 29 -10.58 -3.88 -10.91
N ARG A 30 -10.70 -2.72 -11.56
CA ARG A 30 -10.68 -2.63 -13.02
C ARG A 30 -9.36 -3.13 -13.62
N ILE A 31 -8.23 -2.77 -13.00
CA ILE A 31 -6.91 -3.27 -13.43
C ILE A 31 -6.83 -4.79 -13.22
N ALA A 32 -7.24 -5.30 -12.06
CA ALA A 32 -7.21 -6.73 -11.77
C ALA A 32 -8.06 -7.55 -12.74
N ASP A 33 -9.25 -7.07 -13.11
CA ASP A 33 -10.13 -7.70 -14.10
C ASP A 33 -9.48 -7.81 -15.49
N ARG A 34 -8.70 -6.82 -15.90
CA ARG A 34 -7.96 -6.88 -17.16
C ARG A 34 -6.70 -7.73 -17.04
N LEU A 35 -6.01 -7.61 -15.91
CA LEU A 35 -4.77 -8.33 -15.63
C LEU A 35 -5.00 -9.85 -15.60
N THR A 36 -6.07 -10.32 -14.91
CA THR A 36 -6.39 -11.75 -14.82
C THR A 36 -6.88 -12.35 -16.14
N ARG A 37 -7.39 -11.54 -17.09
CA ARG A 37 -7.65 -11.97 -18.46
C ARG A 37 -6.35 -12.10 -19.27
N LEU A 38 -5.38 -11.21 -19.01
CA LEU A 38 -4.10 -11.19 -19.71
C LEU A 38 -3.14 -12.26 -19.17
N ILE A 39 -3.11 -12.41 -17.86
CA ILE A 39 -2.33 -13.38 -17.10
C ILE A 39 -3.35 -14.22 -16.31
N PRO A 40 -3.90 -15.31 -16.89
CA PRO A 40 -4.91 -16.11 -16.24
C PRO A 40 -4.46 -16.57 -14.86
N ALA A 41 -5.22 -16.23 -13.82
CA ALA A 41 -5.00 -16.58 -12.44
C ALA A 41 -6.32 -17.07 -11.83
N ASP A 42 -6.24 -17.97 -10.83
CA ASP A 42 -7.42 -18.51 -10.16
C ASP A 42 -7.84 -17.62 -8.96
N SER A 43 -6.86 -16.94 -8.38
CA SER A 43 -7.09 -15.95 -7.33
C SER A 43 -6.02 -14.83 -7.39
N TYR A 44 -6.34 -13.70 -6.75
CA TYR A 44 -5.41 -12.58 -6.66
C TYR A 44 -5.60 -11.77 -5.38
N CYS A 45 -4.54 -11.05 -5.02
CA CYS A 45 -4.51 -9.99 -4.02
C CYS A 45 -3.85 -8.76 -4.65
N PHE A 46 -4.51 -7.60 -4.60
CA PHE A 46 -3.98 -6.34 -5.07
C PHE A 46 -4.12 -5.29 -3.97
N SER A 47 -3.00 -4.87 -3.39
CA SER A 47 -2.95 -3.95 -2.26
C SER A 47 -2.36 -2.61 -2.64
N THR A 48 -2.85 -1.52 -2.03
CA THR A 48 -2.10 -0.27 -1.92
C THR A 48 -1.12 -0.39 -0.76
N ILE A 49 0.00 0.29 -0.89
CA ILE A 49 1.09 0.27 0.09
C ILE A 49 1.34 1.69 0.58
N ASP A 50 1.55 1.85 1.88
CA ASP A 50 2.14 3.07 2.44
C ASP A 50 3.59 3.16 1.94
N PRO A 51 3.95 4.16 1.13
CA PRO A 51 5.27 4.23 0.49
C PRO A 51 6.42 4.47 1.46
N MET A 52 6.13 4.81 2.73
CA MET A 52 7.14 5.03 3.77
C MET A 52 7.40 3.78 4.59
N THR A 53 6.35 3.08 4.98
CA THR A 53 6.44 1.90 5.86
C THR A 53 6.47 0.58 5.09
N LEU A 54 6.02 0.58 3.84
CA LEU A 54 5.79 -0.59 2.98
C LEU A 54 4.76 -1.58 3.56
N LEU A 55 3.88 -1.09 4.43
CA LEU A 55 2.74 -1.85 4.93
C LEU A 55 1.54 -1.67 4.01
N THR A 56 0.69 -2.69 3.94
CA THR A 56 -0.57 -2.63 3.19
C THR A 56 -1.49 -1.58 3.80
N ALA A 57 -1.95 -0.66 2.96
CA ALA A 57 -2.91 0.37 3.34
C ALA A 57 -4.36 -0.04 3.05
N ASP A 58 -4.61 -0.77 1.96
CA ASP A 58 -5.92 -1.31 1.60
C ASP A 58 -5.76 -2.43 0.57
N GLN A 59 -6.69 -3.39 0.55
CA GLN A 59 -6.63 -4.57 -0.31
C GLN A 59 -7.93 -4.80 -1.06
N VAL A 60 -7.81 -5.19 -2.33
CA VAL A 60 -8.87 -5.86 -3.09
C VAL A 60 -8.38 -7.24 -3.50
N SER A 61 -9.25 -8.24 -3.41
CA SER A 61 -8.89 -9.63 -3.71
C SER A 61 -10.07 -10.39 -4.30
N ALA A 62 -9.78 -11.51 -4.94
CA ALA A 62 -10.77 -12.49 -5.36
C ALA A 62 -10.18 -13.91 -5.25
N GLY A 63 -11.02 -14.88 -4.90
CA GLY A 63 -10.64 -16.29 -4.79
C GLY A 63 -9.73 -16.62 -3.61
N LEU A 64 -9.59 -15.74 -2.63
CA LEU A 64 -8.85 -15.99 -1.39
C LEU A 64 -9.79 -16.36 -0.25
N VAL A 65 -9.29 -17.17 0.68
CA VAL A 65 -10.01 -17.53 1.90
C VAL A 65 -9.54 -16.66 3.07
N PRO A 66 -10.46 -16.27 3.96
CA PRO A 66 -10.14 -15.37 5.08
C PRO A 66 -9.04 -15.90 5.99
N GLU A 67 -9.01 -17.19 6.22
CA GLU A 67 -8.10 -17.88 7.15
C GLU A 67 -6.64 -17.76 6.71
N ALA A 68 -6.38 -17.55 5.41
CA ALA A 68 -5.05 -17.38 4.88
C ALA A 68 -4.44 -16.01 5.21
N ALA A 69 -5.25 -15.01 5.59
CA ALA A 69 -4.77 -13.63 5.78
C ALA A 69 -3.75 -13.50 6.92
N ALA A 70 -4.00 -14.12 8.07
CA ALA A 70 -3.07 -14.10 9.21
C ALA A 70 -1.78 -14.85 8.90
N ALA A 71 -1.86 -16.02 8.24
CA ALA A 71 -0.70 -16.79 7.82
C ALA A 71 0.14 -16.04 6.77
N ALA A 72 -0.51 -15.34 5.82
CA ALA A 72 0.16 -14.52 4.84
C ALA A 72 0.90 -13.33 5.49
N ALA A 73 0.25 -12.62 6.44
CA ALA A 73 0.87 -11.54 7.19
C ALA A 73 2.05 -12.05 8.04
N HIS A 74 1.89 -13.18 8.72
CA HIS A 74 2.97 -13.83 9.46
C HIS A 74 4.17 -14.13 8.55
N ASN A 75 3.95 -14.78 7.41
CA ASN A 75 5.02 -15.05 6.45
C ASN A 75 5.65 -13.75 5.95
N GLU A 76 4.87 -12.73 5.55
CA GLU A 76 5.39 -11.51 4.96
C GLU A 76 6.32 -10.74 5.92
N TYR A 77 6.01 -10.69 7.22
CA TYR A 77 6.72 -9.80 8.16
C TYR A 77 7.59 -10.51 9.19
N LEU A 78 7.37 -11.79 9.47
CA LEU A 78 8.04 -12.50 10.57
C LEU A 78 8.90 -13.68 10.12
N VAL A 79 8.69 -14.20 8.91
CA VAL A 79 9.46 -15.34 8.39
C VAL A 79 10.41 -14.88 7.30
N ASP A 80 11.63 -15.36 7.28
CA ASP A 80 12.52 -15.16 6.14
C ASP A 80 12.07 -16.05 4.97
N ASP A 81 11.74 -15.42 3.84
CA ASP A 81 11.23 -16.09 2.65
C ASP A 81 11.51 -15.24 1.39
N VAL A 82 11.43 -15.85 0.22
CA VAL A 82 11.69 -15.20 -1.07
C VAL A 82 10.55 -14.27 -1.50
N LEU A 83 10.84 -13.34 -2.42
CA LEU A 83 9.86 -12.44 -3.05
C LEU A 83 8.99 -11.64 -2.06
N LYS A 84 9.53 -11.23 -0.94
CA LYS A 84 8.85 -10.28 -0.05
C LYS A 84 8.49 -9.01 -0.80
N PHE A 85 7.32 -8.45 -0.55
CA PHE A 85 6.90 -7.20 -1.18
C PHE A 85 7.84 -6.04 -0.89
N ALA A 86 8.39 -5.98 0.34
CA ALA A 86 9.39 -4.98 0.69
C ALA A 86 10.68 -5.11 -0.13
N ALA A 87 11.10 -6.33 -0.49
CA ALA A 87 12.23 -6.56 -1.36
C ALA A 87 11.93 -6.16 -2.80
N LEU A 88 10.77 -6.55 -3.34
CA LEU A 88 10.32 -6.15 -4.67
C LEU A 88 10.16 -4.62 -4.80
N ALA A 89 9.68 -3.96 -3.75
CA ALA A 89 9.53 -2.50 -3.71
C ALA A 89 10.86 -1.73 -3.82
N ARG A 90 11.96 -2.34 -3.38
CA ARG A 90 13.31 -1.74 -3.38
C ARG A 90 14.18 -2.23 -4.55
N SER A 91 13.75 -3.27 -5.24
CA SER A 91 14.50 -3.88 -6.34
C SER A 91 14.24 -3.18 -7.67
N GLU A 92 15.26 -3.13 -8.53
CA GLU A 92 15.08 -2.79 -9.95
C GLU A 92 14.19 -3.80 -10.68
N VAL A 93 14.17 -5.05 -10.20
CA VAL A 93 13.31 -6.13 -10.69
C VAL A 93 12.07 -6.21 -9.81
N SER A 94 11.05 -5.42 -10.14
CA SER A 94 9.83 -5.27 -9.34
C SER A 94 8.83 -6.44 -9.45
N ALA A 95 9.15 -7.55 -10.14
CA ALA A 95 8.26 -8.70 -10.31
C ALA A 95 9.03 -10.01 -10.44
N GLY A 96 8.46 -11.11 -9.93
CA GLY A 96 9.04 -12.44 -10.01
C GLY A 96 8.05 -13.55 -9.69
N THR A 97 8.36 -14.78 -10.12
CA THR A 97 7.59 -15.98 -9.77
C THR A 97 8.25 -16.73 -8.61
N LEU A 98 7.45 -17.41 -7.80
CA LEU A 98 7.94 -18.22 -6.70
C LEU A 98 8.90 -19.32 -7.19
N GLY A 99 8.53 -20.01 -8.29
CA GLY A 99 9.37 -21.07 -8.86
C GLY A 99 10.76 -20.57 -9.28
N ALA A 100 10.85 -19.39 -9.92
CA ALA A 100 12.14 -18.81 -10.30
C ALA A 100 12.95 -18.35 -9.07
N ALA A 101 12.30 -17.75 -8.09
CA ALA A 101 12.97 -17.22 -6.90
C ALA A 101 13.51 -18.33 -5.96
N THR A 102 12.93 -19.52 -6.03
CA THR A 102 13.38 -20.72 -5.30
C THR A 102 14.31 -21.62 -6.12
N GLY A 103 14.74 -21.16 -7.30
CA GLY A 103 15.61 -21.97 -8.18
C GLY A 103 14.96 -23.25 -8.70
N GLY A 104 13.62 -23.32 -8.74
CA GLY A 104 12.85 -24.49 -9.15
C GLY A 104 12.47 -25.43 -8.01
N ASP A 105 12.83 -25.12 -6.76
CA ASP A 105 12.43 -25.86 -5.56
C ASP A 105 11.46 -25.02 -4.71
N PRO A 106 10.16 -24.97 -5.03
CA PRO A 106 9.18 -24.18 -4.30
C PRO A 106 8.99 -24.65 -2.86
N GLU A 107 9.28 -25.91 -2.54
CA GLU A 107 9.18 -26.45 -1.18
C GLU A 107 10.16 -25.78 -0.20
N SER A 108 11.22 -25.14 -0.68
CA SER A 108 12.11 -24.34 0.17
C SER A 108 11.44 -23.10 0.74
N SER A 109 10.38 -22.56 0.11
CA SER A 109 9.59 -21.41 0.59
C SER A 109 8.66 -21.83 1.72
N HIS A 110 8.69 -21.08 2.83
CA HIS A 110 7.73 -21.26 3.92
C HIS A 110 6.30 -20.95 3.44
N ARG A 111 6.11 -19.88 2.66
CA ARG A 111 4.80 -19.48 2.11
C ARG A 111 4.21 -20.57 1.22
N TYR A 112 5.03 -21.25 0.43
CA TYR A 112 4.58 -22.36 -0.40
C TYR A 112 3.99 -23.51 0.43
N ARG A 113 4.65 -23.85 1.55
CA ARG A 113 4.21 -24.94 2.42
C ARG A 113 3.01 -24.60 3.31
N THR A 114 2.86 -23.32 3.71
CA THR A 114 1.90 -22.93 4.77
C THR A 114 0.74 -22.07 4.28
N VAL A 115 0.95 -21.18 3.31
CA VAL A 115 -0.07 -20.23 2.86
C VAL A 115 -0.74 -20.67 1.57
N LEU A 116 0.04 -21.08 0.56
CA LEU A 116 -0.50 -21.43 -0.75
C LEU A 116 -1.48 -22.62 -0.70
N PRO A 117 -1.26 -23.68 0.10
CA PRO A 117 -2.24 -24.76 0.22
C PRO A 117 -3.60 -24.32 0.76
N MET A 118 -3.64 -23.30 1.63
CA MET A 118 -4.90 -22.77 2.19
C MET A 118 -5.81 -22.16 1.11
N ILE A 119 -5.22 -21.68 -0.01
CA ILE A 119 -5.94 -21.06 -1.12
C ILE A 119 -5.92 -21.94 -2.39
N ASP A 120 -5.65 -23.24 -2.27
CA ASP A 120 -5.51 -24.20 -3.38
C ASP A 120 -4.54 -23.72 -4.49
N ALA A 121 -3.48 -22.99 -4.11
CA ALA A 121 -2.46 -22.50 -5.03
C ALA A 121 -1.19 -23.36 -5.01
N ARG A 122 -0.50 -23.37 -6.16
CA ARG A 122 0.81 -24.02 -6.36
C ARG A 122 1.82 -23.06 -7.01
N HIS A 123 1.35 -22.06 -7.71
CA HIS A 123 2.18 -21.10 -8.41
C HIS A 123 1.80 -19.68 -8.00
N GLU A 124 2.80 -18.85 -7.80
CA GLU A 124 2.63 -17.47 -7.40
C GLU A 124 3.50 -16.54 -8.25
N LEU A 125 2.91 -15.42 -8.68
CA LEU A 125 3.59 -14.32 -9.35
C LEU A 125 3.34 -13.05 -8.54
N ARG A 126 4.38 -12.39 -8.07
CA ARG A 126 4.32 -11.14 -7.31
C ARG A 126 4.92 -9.98 -8.06
N ALA A 127 4.36 -8.79 -7.86
CA ALA A 127 4.93 -7.55 -8.37
C ALA A 127 4.67 -6.36 -7.44
N GLY A 128 5.62 -5.41 -7.47
CA GLY A 128 5.50 -4.07 -6.93
C GLY A 128 5.25 -3.04 -8.03
N PHE A 129 4.38 -2.08 -7.77
CA PHE A 129 4.11 -0.95 -8.66
C PHE A 129 4.86 0.28 -8.16
N VAL A 130 6.03 0.49 -8.77
CA VAL A 130 7.01 1.50 -8.35
C VAL A 130 7.04 2.65 -9.34
N VAL A 131 7.00 3.87 -8.83
CA VAL A 131 7.21 5.11 -9.59
C VAL A 131 8.04 6.09 -8.77
N ASP A 132 9.00 6.73 -9.41
CA ASP A 132 9.94 7.68 -8.77
C ASP A 132 10.61 7.08 -7.50
N GLY A 133 11.00 5.79 -7.58
CA GLY A 133 11.67 5.08 -6.48
C GLY A 133 10.77 4.73 -5.29
N ARG A 134 9.45 4.86 -5.42
CA ARG A 134 8.47 4.58 -4.36
C ARG A 134 7.44 3.55 -4.80
N CYS A 135 7.16 2.56 -3.95
CA CYS A 135 6.12 1.57 -4.18
C CYS A 135 4.77 2.11 -3.69
N TRP A 136 3.76 2.10 -4.56
CA TRP A 136 2.41 2.56 -4.26
C TRP A 136 1.39 1.43 -4.20
N GLY A 137 1.77 0.25 -4.65
CA GLY A 137 0.94 -0.92 -4.57
C GLY A 137 1.69 -2.18 -4.94
N VAL A 138 1.09 -3.31 -4.60
CA VAL A 138 1.62 -4.64 -4.88
C VAL A 138 0.51 -5.56 -5.36
N VAL A 139 0.86 -6.55 -6.15
CA VAL A 139 -0.07 -7.59 -6.60
C VAL A 139 0.56 -8.96 -6.42
N ALA A 140 -0.25 -9.92 -6.00
CA ALA A 140 0.05 -11.35 -6.08
C ALA A 140 -1.05 -12.02 -6.92
N LEU A 141 -0.64 -12.84 -7.87
CA LEU A 141 -1.49 -13.70 -8.69
C LEU A 141 -1.19 -15.15 -8.35
N PHE A 142 -2.21 -15.97 -8.26
CA PHE A 142 -2.08 -17.36 -7.85
C PHE A 142 -2.72 -18.31 -8.87
N ARG A 143 -2.10 -19.48 -9.03
CA ARG A 143 -2.62 -20.59 -9.86
C ARG A 143 -2.60 -21.89 -9.07
N GLY A 144 -3.67 -22.67 -9.18
CA GLY A 144 -3.73 -24.04 -8.68
C GLY A 144 -2.90 -25.00 -9.50
N GLY A 145 -2.66 -26.19 -8.98
CA GLY A 145 -1.77 -27.20 -9.59
C GLY A 145 -2.21 -27.75 -10.95
N ARG A 146 -3.43 -27.45 -11.41
CA ARG A 146 -3.90 -27.82 -12.75
C ARG A 146 -3.42 -26.87 -13.86
N ARG A 147 -2.89 -25.71 -13.49
CA ARG A 147 -2.32 -24.75 -14.44
C ARG A 147 -0.80 -24.80 -14.42
N PRO A 148 -0.12 -24.51 -15.55
CA PRO A 148 1.33 -24.35 -15.55
C PRO A 148 1.74 -23.11 -14.75
N ASP A 149 2.99 -23.06 -14.31
CA ASP A 149 3.59 -21.90 -13.66
C ASP A 149 3.52 -20.65 -14.57
N PHE A 150 3.68 -19.49 -13.96
CA PHE A 150 3.77 -18.22 -14.64
C PHE A 150 5.06 -18.15 -15.46
N THR A 151 4.96 -17.56 -16.64
CA THR A 151 6.07 -17.48 -17.60
C THR A 151 6.89 -16.19 -17.41
N PRO A 152 8.14 -16.14 -17.92
CA PRO A 152 8.90 -14.89 -17.99
C PRO A 152 8.16 -13.77 -18.76
N ALA A 153 7.31 -14.13 -19.73
CA ALA A 153 6.47 -13.17 -20.43
C ALA A 153 5.38 -12.56 -19.54
N ASP A 154 4.83 -13.32 -18.57
CA ASP A 154 3.88 -12.82 -17.58
C ASP A 154 4.56 -11.85 -16.60
N VAL A 155 5.77 -12.20 -16.15
CA VAL A 155 6.63 -11.29 -15.34
C VAL A 155 6.92 -10.00 -16.12
N GLY A 156 7.26 -10.10 -17.40
CA GLY A 156 7.54 -8.95 -18.29
C GLY A 156 6.35 -7.99 -18.41
N VAL A 157 5.12 -8.51 -18.44
CA VAL A 157 3.90 -7.69 -18.43
C VAL A 157 3.78 -6.88 -17.14
N LEU A 158 3.95 -7.50 -15.95
CA LEU A 158 3.85 -6.79 -14.68
C LEU A 158 4.95 -5.75 -14.51
N ARG A 159 6.17 -6.05 -14.95
CA ARG A 159 7.27 -5.09 -14.94
C ARG A 159 6.98 -3.86 -15.80
N ARG A 160 6.44 -4.06 -17.00
CA ARG A 160 6.02 -2.97 -17.89
C ARG A 160 4.92 -2.11 -17.27
N LEU A 161 3.97 -2.71 -16.55
CA LEU A 161 2.87 -2.02 -15.89
C LEU A 161 3.28 -1.35 -14.56
N SER A 162 4.49 -1.59 -14.05
CA SER A 162 4.89 -1.09 -12.72
C SER A 162 4.76 0.42 -12.62
N ALA A 163 5.40 1.19 -13.50
CA ALA A 163 5.35 2.66 -13.44
C ALA A 163 3.96 3.24 -13.73
N PRO A 164 3.22 2.84 -14.79
CA PRO A 164 1.89 3.42 -15.05
C PRO A 164 0.88 3.12 -13.95
N VAL A 165 0.86 1.90 -13.41
CA VAL A 165 -0.03 1.53 -12.30
C VAL A 165 0.41 2.25 -11.01
N GLY A 166 1.70 2.28 -10.71
CA GLY A 166 2.25 3.03 -9.57
C GLY A 166 1.86 4.51 -9.60
N ALA A 167 1.96 5.16 -10.78
CA ALA A 167 1.56 6.54 -10.96
C ALA A 167 0.05 6.76 -10.76
N ALA A 168 -0.79 5.81 -11.21
CA ALA A 168 -2.23 5.88 -11.02
C ALA A 168 -2.62 5.71 -9.54
N LEU A 169 -2.01 4.74 -8.83
CA LEU A 169 -2.23 4.54 -7.40
C LEU A 169 -1.77 5.75 -6.59
N ARG A 170 -0.63 6.35 -6.95
CA ARG A 170 -0.13 7.59 -6.35
C ARG A 170 -1.15 8.72 -6.48
N ARG A 171 -1.69 8.95 -7.68
CA ARG A 171 -2.73 9.98 -7.88
C ARG A 171 -3.99 9.69 -7.06
N ALA A 172 -4.42 8.44 -6.99
CA ALA A 172 -5.59 8.06 -6.19
C ALA A 172 -5.39 8.27 -4.68
N ALA A 173 -4.15 8.33 -4.20
CA ALA A 173 -3.85 8.51 -2.77
C ALA A 173 -4.19 9.91 -2.25
N HIS A 174 -4.18 10.96 -3.10
CA HIS A 174 -4.51 12.33 -2.69
C HIS A 174 -5.93 12.78 -3.02
N ARG A 175 -6.81 11.87 -3.46
CA ARG A 175 -8.23 12.20 -3.64
C ARG A 175 -8.83 12.64 -2.30
N ALA A 176 -9.61 13.74 -2.33
CA ALA A 176 -10.25 14.24 -1.13
C ALA A 176 -11.13 13.16 -0.46
N PRO A 177 -11.19 13.11 0.88
CA PRO A 177 -12.15 12.25 1.58
C PRO A 177 -13.59 12.70 1.26
N ASP A 178 -14.54 11.76 1.42
CA ASP A 178 -15.97 12.11 1.38
C ASP A 178 -16.33 12.74 2.74
N ASP A 179 -16.58 14.05 2.75
CA ASP A 179 -16.81 14.86 3.97
C ASP A 179 -18.07 14.45 4.76
N THR A 180 -18.89 13.54 4.22
CA THR A 180 -20.17 13.17 4.85
C THR A 180 -20.07 12.08 5.91
N ALA A 181 -18.93 11.41 6.06
CA ALA A 181 -18.77 10.32 7.00
C ALA A 181 -18.20 10.78 8.35
N ALA A 182 -19.07 11.01 9.32
CA ALA A 182 -18.68 11.15 10.73
C ALA A 182 -18.20 9.77 11.24
N GLY A 183 -16.91 9.63 11.46
CA GLY A 183 -16.35 8.44 12.13
C GLY A 183 -16.21 8.64 13.64
N PRO A 184 -15.87 7.60 14.39
CA PRO A 184 -15.62 7.72 15.84
C PRO A 184 -14.57 8.80 16.13
N SER A 185 -14.74 9.49 17.26
CA SER A 185 -13.73 10.41 17.81
C SER A 185 -12.71 9.69 18.71
N GLU A 186 -13.10 8.53 19.25
CA GLU A 186 -12.28 7.75 20.14
C GLU A 186 -11.36 6.78 19.39
N ALA A 187 -10.22 6.46 20.00
CA ALA A 187 -9.32 5.45 19.49
C ALA A 187 -9.94 4.06 19.62
N GLY A 188 -9.90 3.30 18.52
CA GLY A 188 -10.15 1.87 18.53
C GLY A 188 -8.98 1.14 19.14
N VAL A 189 -9.26 0.20 20.06
CA VAL A 189 -8.27 -0.68 20.67
C VAL A 189 -8.66 -2.10 20.43
N LEU A 190 -7.75 -2.89 19.85
CA LEU A 190 -7.90 -4.33 19.63
C LEU A 190 -6.77 -5.05 20.37
N LEU A 191 -7.09 -6.19 20.96
CA LEU A 191 -6.12 -7.08 21.57
C LEU A 191 -6.10 -8.40 20.80
N LEU A 192 -4.93 -8.75 20.29
CA LEU A 192 -4.71 -9.95 19.49
C LEU A 192 -3.80 -10.92 20.23
N ASP A 193 -4.07 -12.21 20.06
CA ASP A 193 -3.19 -13.27 20.54
C ASP A 193 -1.94 -13.43 19.66
N GLN A 194 -1.09 -14.38 20.03
CA GLN A 194 0.15 -14.63 19.26
C GLN A 194 -0.10 -15.22 17.85
N GLU A 195 -1.30 -15.74 17.57
CA GLU A 195 -1.74 -16.18 16.24
C GLU A 195 -2.48 -15.08 15.47
N LEU A 196 -2.46 -13.83 15.99
CA LEU A 196 -3.14 -12.65 15.43
C LEU A 196 -4.66 -12.78 15.41
N ARG A 197 -5.26 -13.58 16.30
CA ARG A 197 -6.70 -13.70 16.47
C ARG A 197 -7.18 -12.66 17.49
N LEU A 198 -8.29 -12.02 17.17
CA LEU A 198 -8.92 -11.04 18.03
C LEU A 198 -9.53 -11.72 19.26
N PHE A 199 -9.17 -11.30 20.47
CA PHE A 199 -9.80 -11.78 21.70
C PHE A 199 -10.50 -10.68 22.50
N SER A 200 -10.21 -9.41 22.24
CA SER A 200 -10.90 -8.28 22.88
C SER A 200 -10.82 -7.02 22.02
N GLU A 201 -11.87 -6.21 22.05
CA GLU A 201 -11.90 -4.92 21.37
C GLU A 201 -12.88 -3.95 22.07
N ASN A 202 -12.67 -2.63 21.93
CA ASN A 202 -13.64 -1.62 22.36
C ASN A 202 -14.65 -1.31 21.23
N LEU A 203 -15.69 -0.54 21.56
CA LEU A 203 -16.73 -0.18 20.59
C LEU A 203 -16.17 0.63 19.40
N ALA A 204 -15.24 1.55 19.67
CA ALA A 204 -14.61 2.35 18.64
C ALA A 204 -13.85 1.48 17.62
N ALA A 205 -13.19 0.40 18.08
CA ALA A 205 -12.49 -0.53 17.20
C ALA A 205 -13.43 -1.21 16.20
N LYS A 206 -14.63 -1.61 16.62
CA LYS A 206 -15.65 -2.19 15.72
C LYS A 206 -16.02 -1.22 14.60
N LEU A 207 -16.26 0.05 14.95
CA LEU A 207 -16.59 1.10 13.98
C LEU A 207 -15.42 1.40 13.03
N TRP A 208 -14.18 1.42 13.54
CA TRP A 208 -13.00 1.60 12.70
C TRP A 208 -12.74 0.42 11.76
N ARG A 209 -13.04 -0.81 12.19
CA ARG A 209 -12.95 -1.99 11.29
C ARG A 209 -13.92 -1.87 10.12
N ASP A 210 -15.15 -1.39 10.37
CA ASP A 210 -16.13 -1.15 9.32
C ASP A 210 -15.66 -0.06 8.34
N GLU A 211 -14.98 0.96 8.84
CA GLU A 211 -14.37 2.02 8.03
C GLU A 211 -13.21 1.49 7.17
N LEU A 212 -12.44 0.54 7.66
CA LEU A 212 -11.38 -0.12 6.90
C LEU A 212 -11.93 -1.04 5.79
N GLY A 213 -13.21 -1.32 5.82
CA GLY A 213 -13.94 -2.03 4.78
C GLY A 213 -14.27 -3.47 5.15
N PRO A 214 -15.22 -4.10 4.43
CA PRO A 214 -15.58 -5.47 4.67
C PRO A 214 -14.36 -6.33 4.41
N SER A 215 -13.93 -7.02 5.45
CA SER A 215 -12.97 -8.11 5.35
C SER A 215 -13.76 -9.41 5.28
N GLN A 216 -13.38 -10.31 4.37
CA GLN A 216 -13.86 -11.70 4.45
C GLN A 216 -13.23 -12.39 5.66
N ALA A 217 -12.09 -11.90 6.14
CA ALA A 217 -11.45 -12.30 7.38
C ALA A 217 -12.09 -11.58 8.59
N GLU A 218 -11.88 -12.12 9.78
CA GLU A 218 -12.31 -11.49 11.04
C GLU A 218 -11.72 -10.08 11.21
N LEU A 219 -10.48 -9.87 10.74
CA LEU A 219 -9.78 -8.60 10.77
C LEU A 219 -9.33 -8.14 9.37
N PRO A 220 -9.36 -6.83 9.08
CA PRO A 220 -8.76 -6.27 7.89
C PRO A 220 -7.27 -6.61 7.76
N SER A 221 -6.81 -6.97 6.56
CA SER A 221 -5.42 -7.35 6.29
C SER A 221 -4.41 -6.32 6.80
N ALA A 222 -4.73 -5.03 6.67
CA ALA A 222 -3.86 -3.96 7.15
C ALA A 222 -3.64 -3.99 8.67
N ILE A 223 -4.66 -4.36 9.46
CA ILE A 223 -4.51 -4.55 10.91
C ILE A 223 -3.60 -5.75 11.20
N LEU A 224 -3.83 -6.87 10.51
CA LEU A 224 -3.02 -8.09 10.67
C LEU A 224 -1.55 -7.86 10.32
N GLU A 225 -1.28 -7.09 9.28
CA GLU A 225 0.09 -6.79 8.83
C GLU A 225 0.84 -5.86 9.80
N VAL A 226 0.16 -4.81 10.31
CA VAL A 226 0.76 -3.93 11.33
C VAL A 226 0.99 -4.72 12.62
N ALA A 227 0.05 -5.58 13.03
CA ALA A 227 0.20 -6.43 14.21
C ALA A 227 1.35 -7.44 14.05
N ALA A 228 1.44 -8.12 12.89
CA ALA A 228 2.53 -9.05 12.61
C ALA A 228 3.89 -8.35 12.69
N ARG A 229 4.02 -7.18 12.07
CA ARG A 229 5.27 -6.41 12.12
C ARG A 229 5.60 -5.92 13.54
N GLY A 230 4.60 -5.47 14.31
CA GLY A 230 4.77 -5.02 15.69
C GLY A 230 5.25 -6.12 16.63
N ARG A 231 4.91 -7.38 16.34
CA ARG A 231 5.30 -8.53 17.15
C ARG A 231 6.81 -8.78 17.17
N GLY A 232 7.51 -8.53 16.06
CA GLY A 232 8.96 -8.75 15.92
C GLY A 232 9.81 -7.49 16.13
N ALA A 233 9.21 -6.36 16.48
CA ALA A 233 9.89 -5.07 16.53
C ALA A 233 10.18 -4.60 17.96
N GLU A 234 11.35 -3.98 18.16
CA GLU A 234 11.68 -3.27 19.41
C GLU A 234 10.84 -1.99 19.59
N LEU A 235 10.38 -1.39 18.50
CA LEU A 235 9.53 -0.20 18.47
C LEU A 235 8.14 -0.55 17.91
N PRO A 236 7.09 0.18 18.31
CA PRO A 236 5.76 -0.02 17.79
C PRO A 236 5.74 0.02 16.26
N ALA A 237 5.09 -0.96 15.63
CA ALA A 237 4.84 -0.88 14.20
C ALA A 237 3.75 0.15 13.93
N TYR A 238 3.92 0.87 12.85
CA TYR A 238 3.05 1.97 12.46
C TYR A 238 2.71 1.88 10.96
N GLY A 239 1.44 2.06 10.63
CA GLY A 239 0.95 2.11 9.26
C GLY A 239 -0.15 3.16 9.11
N ARG A 240 -0.25 3.75 7.93
CA ARG A 240 -1.30 4.68 7.54
C ARG A 240 -2.19 4.01 6.52
N ILE A 241 -3.47 3.99 6.80
CA ILE A 241 -4.48 3.26 6.03
C ILE A 241 -5.54 4.25 5.59
N ARG A 242 -6.00 4.13 4.36
CA ARG A 242 -7.10 4.93 3.88
C ARG A 242 -8.41 4.17 4.04
N GLY A 243 -9.33 4.69 4.85
CA GLY A 243 -10.65 4.14 5.06
C GLY A 243 -11.56 4.27 3.82
N ARG A 244 -12.75 3.71 3.90
CA ARG A 244 -13.77 3.73 2.83
C ARG A 244 -14.29 5.13 2.54
N SER A 245 -14.41 5.97 3.57
CA SER A 245 -14.75 7.39 3.44
C SER A 245 -13.64 8.23 2.78
N GLY A 246 -12.47 7.65 2.54
CA GLY A 246 -11.29 8.37 2.10
C GLY A 246 -10.50 9.03 3.23
N ARG A 247 -10.93 8.89 4.48
CA ARG A 247 -10.22 9.38 5.67
C ARG A 247 -8.94 8.57 5.89
N TRP A 248 -7.87 9.24 6.26
CA TRP A 248 -6.64 8.58 6.68
C TRP A 248 -6.72 8.17 8.13
N LEU A 249 -6.35 6.92 8.41
CA LEU A 249 -6.29 6.30 9.72
C LEU A 249 -4.85 5.92 10.04
N SER A 250 -4.46 6.13 11.28
CA SER A 250 -3.22 5.63 11.86
C SER A 250 -3.52 4.30 12.56
N VAL A 251 -2.74 3.29 12.26
CA VAL A 251 -2.77 1.98 12.91
C VAL A 251 -1.41 1.74 13.54
N GLN A 252 -1.38 1.47 14.83
CA GLN A 252 -0.15 1.17 15.56
C GLN A 252 -0.31 -0.17 16.28
N ALA A 253 0.76 -0.95 16.33
CA ALA A 253 0.80 -2.20 17.06
C ALA A 253 2.01 -2.27 17.98
N SER A 254 1.77 -2.69 19.21
CA SER A 254 2.81 -2.86 20.23
C SER A 254 2.61 -4.18 20.96
N PRO A 255 3.69 -4.94 21.25
CA PRO A 255 3.60 -6.11 22.10
C PRO A 255 3.22 -5.68 23.53
N LEU A 256 2.38 -6.47 24.17
CA LEU A 256 2.05 -6.31 25.59
C LEU A 256 2.96 -7.22 26.42
N SER A 257 3.40 -6.70 27.57
CA SER A 257 4.16 -7.46 28.57
C SER A 257 3.35 -7.63 29.83
N GLY A 258 3.37 -8.83 30.40
CA GLY A 258 2.60 -9.17 31.58
C GLY A 258 1.14 -9.56 31.29
N GLY A 259 0.42 -10.04 32.31
CA GLY A 259 -0.96 -10.46 32.19
C GLY A 259 -1.15 -11.93 31.74
N PRO A 260 -2.42 -12.37 31.64
CA PRO A 260 -2.78 -13.77 31.39
C PRO A 260 -2.56 -14.24 29.93
N HIS A 261 -2.32 -13.31 29.01
CA HIS A 261 -2.08 -13.60 27.58
C HIS A 261 -0.64 -13.22 27.22
N PRO A 262 0.33 -14.16 27.38
CA PRO A 262 1.71 -13.89 26.99
C PRO A 262 1.80 -13.60 25.48
N ALA A 263 2.64 -12.64 25.14
CA ALA A 263 2.85 -12.21 23.75
C ALA A 263 1.59 -11.66 23.02
N ALA A 264 0.61 -11.13 23.78
CA ALA A 264 -0.50 -10.39 23.21
C ALA A 264 -0.02 -9.09 22.54
N ILE A 265 -0.76 -8.66 21.52
CA ILE A 265 -0.48 -7.44 20.77
C ILE A 265 -1.64 -6.49 20.94
N ALA A 266 -1.36 -5.26 21.38
CA ALA A 266 -2.31 -4.17 21.33
C ALA A 266 -2.22 -3.46 19.99
N VAL A 267 -3.34 -3.33 19.30
CA VAL A 267 -3.47 -2.52 18.09
C VAL A 267 -4.38 -1.35 18.37
N THR A 268 -3.92 -0.15 18.04
CA THR A 268 -4.75 1.06 18.12
C THR A 268 -5.04 1.59 16.73
N VAL A 269 -6.28 2.06 16.53
CA VAL A 269 -6.76 2.68 15.29
C VAL A 269 -7.39 4.02 15.62
N HIS A 270 -6.95 5.08 14.99
CA HIS A 270 -7.49 6.42 15.17
C HIS A 270 -7.31 7.27 13.89
N PRO A 271 -7.96 8.44 13.75
CA PRO A 271 -7.67 9.34 12.66
C PRO A 271 -6.17 9.67 12.59
N ALA A 272 -5.59 9.60 11.40
CA ALA A 272 -4.17 9.91 11.25
C ALA A 272 -3.93 11.39 11.56
N PRO A 273 -2.88 11.73 12.34
CA PRO A 273 -2.48 13.11 12.53
C PRO A 273 -2.25 13.84 11.20
N ALA A 274 -2.62 15.12 11.13
CA ALA A 274 -2.49 15.91 9.91
C ALA A 274 -1.05 15.91 9.36
N ALA A 275 -0.05 15.95 10.23
CA ALA A 275 1.36 15.89 9.83
C ALA A 275 1.71 14.58 9.09
N ASP A 276 1.18 13.45 9.55
CA ASP A 276 1.42 12.14 8.96
C ASP A 276 0.73 12.02 7.59
N VAL A 277 -0.48 12.58 7.47
CA VAL A 277 -1.22 12.66 6.20
C VAL A 277 -0.49 13.56 5.22
N ALA A 278 -0.01 14.71 5.66
CA ALA A 278 0.76 15.64 4.86
C ALA A 278 1.97 14.99 4.20
N GLU A 279 2.71 14.15 4.95
CA GLU A 279 3.87 13.44 4.42
C GLU A 279 3.51 12.52 3.24
N ILE A 280 2.43 11.74 3.35
CA ILE A 280 1.94 10.90 2.24
C ILE A 280 1.49 11.76 1.06
N LEU A 281 0.72 12.82 1.32
CA LEU A 281 0.22 13.70 0.27
C LEU A 281 1.38 14.37 -0.49
N LEU A 282 2.41 14.81 0.22
CA LEU A 282 3.62 15.38 -0.41
C LEU A 282 4.30 14.39 -1.38
N LEU A 283 4.35 13.11 -1.01
CA LEU A 283 4.83 12.06 -1.90
C LEU A 283 3.86 11.81 -3.06
N ALA A 284 2.55 11.83 -2.79
CA ALA A 284 1.51 11.58 -3.79
C ALA A 284 1.46 12.67 -4.87
N TYR A 285 1.75 13.93 -4.54
CA TYR A 285 1.83 15.02 -5.52
C TYR A 285 3.01 14.89 -6.49
N GLY A 286 3.91 13.94 -6.30
CA GLY A 286 5.05 13.74 -7.20
C GLY A 286 6.02 14.90 -7.21
N LEU A 287 6.21 15.53 -6.07
CA LEU A 287 7.17 16.63 -5.92
C LEU A 287 8.60 16.10 -6.03
N THR A 288 9.42 16.78 -6.80
CA THR A 288 10.87 16.51 -6.85
C THR A 288 11.53 16.75 -5.49
N PRO A 289 12.74 16.22 -5.22
CA PRO A 289 13.47 16.51 -3.98
C PRO A 289 13.57 18.00 -3.69
N ARG A 290 13.90 18.81 -4.72
CA ARG A 290 14.02 20.28 -4.59
C ARG A 290 12.71 20.99 -4.30
N GLU A 291 11.61 20.54 -4.91
CA GLU A 291 10.28 21.07 -4.62
C GLU A 291 9.86 20.75 -3.19
N ARG A 292 10.20 19.58 -2.68
CA ARG A 292 9.97 19.20 -1.27
C ARG A 292 10.79 20.05 -0.30
N ASP A 293 12.07 20.30 -0.63
CA ASP A 293 12.93 21.17 0.17
C ASP A 293 12.37 22.60 0.28
N VAL A 294 11.86 23.13 -0.84
CA VAL A 294 11.21 24.46 -0.88
C VAL A 294 9.91 24.41 -0.06
N LEU A 295 9.06 23.39 -0.25
CA LEU A 295 7.78 23.28 0.43
C LEU A 295 7.93 23.14 1.93
N ALA A 296 8.88 22.33 2.43
CA ALA A 296 9.15 22.20 3.86
C ALA A 296 9.42 23.55 4.53
N ARG A 297 10.18 24.42 3.88
CA ARG A 297 10.50 25.77 4.36
C ARG A 297 9.34 26.74 4.25
N VAL A 298 8.50 26.54 3.23
CA VAL A 298 7.23 27.29 3.10
C VAL A 298 6.29 26.97 4.26
N VAL A 299 6.16 25.69 4.61
CA VAL A 299 5.33 25.23 5.74
C VAL A 299 5.89 25.74 7.07
N ALA A 300 7.22 25.83 7.20
CA ALA A 300 7.89 26.47 8.33
C ALA A 300 7.75 28.00 8.38
N GLY A 301 7.04 28.62 7.41
CA GLY A 301 6.76 30.06 7.39
C GLY A 301 7.88 30.93 6.83
N LEU A 302 8.96 30.35 6.28
CA LEU A 302 10.12 31.12 5.81
C LEU A 302 9.82 31.90 4.52
N PRO A 303 10.20 33.19 4.41
CA PRO A 303 10.03 33.97 3.19
C PRO A 303 10.96 33.47 2.08
N SER A 304 10.57 33.69 0.80
CA SER A 304 11.30 33.15 -0.37
C SER A 304 12.78 33.57 -0.42
N ARG A 305 13.12 34.77 0.09
CA ARG A 305 14.52 35.23 0.18
C ARG A 305 15.33 34.37 1.15
N THR A 306 14.79 34.04 2.31
CA THR A 306 15.44 33.16 3.30
C THR A 306 15.58 31.74 2.75
N ILE A 307 14.54 31.21 2.09
CA ILE A 307 14.57 29.90 1.43
C ILE A 307 15.69 29.86 0.36
N ALA A 308 15.83 30.93 -0.42
CA ALA A 308 16.86 31.02 -1.44
C ALA A 308 18.28 30.93 -0.85
N VAL A 309 18.51 31.62 0.28
CA VAL A 309 19.81 31.58 0.99
C VAL A 309 20.08 30.18 1.53
N GLU A 310 19.12 29.58 2.26
CA GLU A 310 19.30 28.24 2.85
C GLU A 310 19.52 27.14 1.81
N LEU A 311 18.86 27.25 0.65
CA LEU A 311 18.96 26.24 -0.40
C LEU A 311 20.07 26.53 -1.43
N HIS A 312 20.82 27.63 -1.25
CA HIS A 312 21.87 28.09 -2.17
C HIS A 312 21.36 28.24 -3.63
N ILE A 313 20.20 28.88 -3.80
CA ILE A 313 19.56 29.16 -5.10
C ILE A 313 19.09 30.62 -5.14
N THR A 314 18.60 31.08 -6.29
CA THR A 314 18.04 32.43 -6.41
C THR A 314 16.59 32.49 -5.92
N ALA A 315 16.13 33.68 -5.52
CA ALA A 315 14.73 33.87 -5.17
C ALA A 315 13.78 33.60 -6.36
N ALA A 316 14.23 33.86 -7.58
CA ALA A 316 13.50 33.52 -8.80
C ALA A 316 13.33 32.01 -8.94
N THR A 317 14.38 31.23 -8.71
CA THR A 317 14.32 29.75 -8.70
C THR A 317 13.36 29.22 -7.64
N VAL A 318 13.31 29.84 -6.44
CA VAL A 318 12.31 29.49 -5.41
C VAL A 318 10.88 29.72 -5.94
N GLN A 319 10.64 30.84 -6.64
CA GLN A 319 9.32 31.12 -7.22
C GLN A 319 8.95 30.13 -8.33
N ASP A 320 9.91 29.69 -9.15
CA ASP A 320 9.64 28.69 -10.20
C ASP A 320 9.32 27.33 -9.58
N HIS A 321 10.04 26.91 -8.52
CA HIS A 321 9.67 25.72 -7.75
C HIS A 321 8.27 25.84 -7.14
N LEU A 322 7.91 27.01 -6.57
CA LEU A 322 6.58 27.24 -6.01
C LEU A 322 5.48 27.16 -7.08
N LYS A 323 5.68 27.73 -8.27
CA LYS A 323 4.74 27.59 -9.39
C LYS A 323 4.53 26.13 -9.75
N SER A 324 5.62 25.35 -9.83
CA SER A 324 5.55 23.91 -10.11
C SER A 324 4.83 23.18 -9.00
N VAL A 325 5.09 23.49 -7.73
CA VAL A 325 4.39 22.92 -6.58
C VAL A 325 2.90 23.25 -6.65
N PHE A 326 2.51 24.50 -6.89
CA PHE A 326 1.10 24.89 -7.03
C PHE A 326 0.40 24.14 -8.17
N ALA A 327 1.07 24.02 -9.31
CA ALA A 327 0.51 23.24 -10.43
C ALA A 327 0.32 21.76 -10.11
N LYS A 328 1.23 21.15 -9.34
CA LYS A 328 1.16 19.73 -8.94
C LYS A 328 0.16 19.48 -7.81
N THR A 329 0.00 20.44 -6.89
CA THR A 329 -0.92 20.32 -5.73
C THR A 329 -2.32 20.83 -6.03
N GLY A 330 -2.51 21.57 -7.14
CA GLY A 330 -3.79 22.16 -7.52
C GLY A 330 -4.17 23.41 -6.73
N VAL A 331 -3.29 23.91 -5.83
CA VAL A 331 -3.53 25.11 -5.02
C VAL A 331 -3.10 26.37 -5.77
N ARG A 332 -3.66 27.51 -5.37
CA ARG A 332 -3.43 28.81 -6.04
C ARG A 332 -2.63 29.81 -5.21
N SER A 333 -2.45 29.53 -3.94
CA SER A 333 -1.76 30.44 -3.03
C SER A 333 -0.88 29.70 -2.02
N ARG A 334 0.06 30.45 -1.43
CA ARG A 334 0.95 29.95 -0.38
C ARG A 334 0.17 29.55 0.88
N SER A 335 -0.85 30.32 1.26
CA SER A 335 -1.70 30.03 2.41
C SER A 335 -2.52 28.77 2.20
N GLU A 336 -3.08 28.61 0.99
CA GLU A 336 -3.82 27.40 0.60
C GLU A 336 -2.90 26.17 0.59
N LEU A 337 -1.65 26.32 0.11
CA LEU A 337 -0.65 25.26 0.13
C LEU A 337 -0.35 24.80 1.57
N VAL A 338 -0.14 25.76 2.49
CA VAL A 338 0.14 25.47 3.90
C VAL A 338 -1.09 24.80 4.55
N ALA A 339 -2.29 25.31 4.31
CA ALA A 339 -3.53 24.71 4.81
C ALA A 339 -3.69 23.27 4.31
N THR A 340 -3.50 23.02 3.01
CA THR A 340 -3.59 21.70 2.39
C THR A 340 -2.57 20.72 2.99
N VAL A 341 -1.34 21.16 3.22
CA VAL A 341 -0.27 20.33 3.79
C VAL A 341 -0.49 20.05 5.27
N LEU A 342 -1.00 21.03 6.03
CA LEU A 342 -1.26 20.89 7.47
C LEU A 342 -2.64 20.28 7.77
N GLY A 343 -3.49 20.08 6.75
CA GLY A 343 -4.83 19.55 6.92
C GLY A 343 -5.79 20.54 7.64
N LEU A 344 -5.61 21.83 7.41
CA LEU A 344 -6.37 22.94 8.01
C LEU A 344 -7.50 23.39 7.08
#